data_ac9ebfd6c442f8c58f0041527b0d6d16
#
_entry.id   ac9ebfd6c442f8c58f0041527b0d6d16
#
_cell.length_a   1.000
_cell.length_b   1.000
_cell.length_c   1.000
_cell.angle_alpha   90.00
_cell.angle_beta   90.00
_cell.angle_gamma   90.00
#
_symmetry.space_group_name_H-M   'P 1'
#
loop_
_entity.id
_entity.type
_entity.pdbx_description
1 polymer ?
#
loop_
_entity_poly.entity_id
_entity_poly.type
_entity_poly.pdbx_seq_one_letter_code
_entity_poly.pdbx_strand_id
1 'polypeptide(L)'
;MTALNIQIAEALSRIRQEKPLIHHITNLVVMNDTANVTLHVGALPVMAHAIEEVAEMVGLAGALVLNPGTLTPDWVESMLVAGRRANERGVPIVLDPVGAGATTLRTQTNLRLLRELHIAIVRGNSGEIGALSGAGGVVKGVESVEGVRDPIAVARALAQERGTVVAITGKRDVISDGQRVLGVDNGHIWLTTITGTGCMATTMIAAFAAVERDPLLAAAGGLACFGLAAELAAAKAHGPASFKLALFDQIYNLTPEQFAEGARVLELEPA
;
A
#
# COMPACT_ATOMS: atom_id res chain seq x y z
N MET A 1 24.80 1.62 4.36
CA MET A 1 23.56 2.46 4.37
C MET A 1 23.56 3.30 3.10
N THR A 2 22.53 3.21 2.27
CA THR A 2 22.41 3.95 1.00
C THR A 2 21.72 5.29 1.24
N ALA A 3 21.83 6.24 0.29
CA ALA A 3 21.10 7.51 0.36
C ALA A 3 19.58 7.28 0.39
N LEU A 4 19.07 6.29 -0.36
CA LEU A 4 17.66 5.89 -0.35
C LEU A 4 17.21 5.44 1.04
N ASN A 5 18.00 4.60 1.72
CA ASN A 5 17.65 4.12 3.06
C ASN A 5 17.57 5.26 4.09
N ILE A 6 18.47 6.26 3.97
CA ILE A 6 18.43 7.43 4.86
C ILE A 6 17.14 8.23 4.62
N GLN A 7 16.81 8.50 3.36
CA GLN A 7 15.63 9.29 2.99
C GLN A 7 14.32 8.64 3.46
N ILE A 8 14.15 7.32 3.28
CA ILE A 8 12.96 6.63 3.77
C ILE A 8 12.89 6.55 5.30
N ALA A 9 14.04 6.50 5.98
CA ALA A 9 14.09 6.55 7.44
C ALA A 9 13.72 7.94 7.99
N GLU A 10 14.13 9.01 7.31
CA GLU A 10 13.67 10.37 7.61
C GLU A 10 12.16 10.52 7.45
N ALA A 11 11.56 9.86 6.44
CA ALA A 11 10.11 9.84 6.29
C ALA A 11 9.41 9.17 7.49
N LEU A 12 9.95 8.06 8.03
CA LEU A 12 9.43 7.45 9.27
C LEU A 12 9.51 8.42 10.46
N SER A 13 10.59 9.20 10.57
CA SER A 13 10.73 10.23 11.60
C SER A 13 9.65 11.31 11.45
N ARG A 14 9.40 11.79 10.21
CA ARG A 14 8.37 12.78 9.93
C ARG A 14 6.97 12.25 10.26
N ILE A 15 6.64 10.99 9.91
CA ILE A 15 5.34 10.39 10.28
C ILE A 15 5.10 10.50 11.79
N ARG A 16 6.08 10.17 12.61
CA ARG A 16 5.97 10.21 14.08
C ARG A 16 5.88 11.60 14.67
N GLN A 17 6.53 12.58 14.03
CA GLN A 17 6.50 13.99 14.44
C GLN A 17 5.19 14.67 14.03
N GLU A 18 4.79 14.50 12.78
CA GLU A 18 3.67 15.20 12.16
C GLU A 18 2.33 14.51 12.47
N LYS A 19 2.34 13.20 12.72
CA LYS A 19 1.15 12.36 13.01
C LYS A 19 0.04 12.58 11.98
N PRO A 20 0.30 12.38 10.67
CA PRO A 20 -0.68 12.67 9.64
C PRO A 20 -1.95 11.83 9.81
N LEU A 21 -3.10 12.42 9.50
CA LEU A 21 -4.37 11.71 9.45
C LEU A 21 -4.43 10.88 8.17
N ILE A 22 -4.68 9.58 8.28
CA ILE A 22 -4.89 8.68 7.14
C ILE A 22 -6.36 8.31 7.08
N HIS A 23 -7.03 8.75 6.01
CA HIS A 23 -8.43 8.41 5.77
C HIS A 23 -8.52 7.08 5.03
N HIS A 24 -9.24 6.13 5.61
CA HIS A 24 -9.44 4.81 5.03
C HIS A 24 -10.89 4.60 4.62
N ILE A 25 -11.13 4.36 3.33
CA ILE A 25 -12.34 3.72 2.85
C ILE A 25 -11.93 2.31 2.45
N THR A 26 -11.95 1.39 3.42
CA THR A 26 -11.36 0.06 3.34
C THR A 26 -12.38 -1.05 3.59
N ASN A 27 -11.97 -2.30 3.44
CA ASN A 27 -12.83 -3.46 3.60
C ASN A 27 -13.06 -3.81 5.09
N LEU A 28 -14.20 -4.42 5.37
CA LEU A 28 -14.65 -4.78 6.73
C LEU A 28 -13.76 -5.80 7.44
N VAL A 29 -13.03 -6.63 6.68
CA VAL A 29 -12.20 -7.71 7.24
C VAL A 29 -11.00 -7.14 7.99
N VAL A 30 -10.44 -6.00 7.53
CA VAL A 30 -9.13 -5.50 7.99
C VAL A 30 -9.21 -4.13 8.68
N MET A 31 -10.39 -3.53 8.83
CA MET A 31 -10.53 -2.18 9.41
C MET A 31 -9.77 -2.02 10.73
N ASN A 32 -9.93 -2.96 11.66
CA ASN A 32 -9.27 -2.89 12.96
C ASN A 32 -7.74 -3.01 12.81
N ASP A 33 -7.27 -3.94 12.01
CA ASP A 33 -5.84 -4.18 11.81
C ASP A 33 -5.16 -2.99 11.13
N THR A 34 -5.78 -2.42 10.10
CA THR A 34 -5.23 -1.24 9.41
C THR A 34 -5.25 0.01 10.29
N ALA A 35 -6.27 0.19 11.14
CA ALA A 35 -6.30 1.25 12.14
C ALA A 35 -5.13 1.12 13.13
N ASN A 36 -4.91 -0.09 13.66
CA ASN A 36 -3.80 -0.34 14.58
C ASN A 36 -2.43 -0.13 13.92
N VAL A 37 -2.22 -0.62 12.69
CA VAL A 37 -0.98 -0.40 11.94
C VAL A 37 -0.73 1.10 11.73
N THR A 38 -1.77 1.88 11.41
CA THR A 38 -1.65 3.35 11.28
C THR A 38 -1.17 3.99 12.59
N LEU A 39 -1.76 3.58 13.73
CA LEU A 39 -1.34 4.08 15.06
C LEU A 39 0.10 3.65 15.39
N HIS A 40 0.45 2.40 15.10
CA HIS A 40 1.77 1.86 15.46
C HIS A 40 2.90 2.48 14.65
N VAL A 41 2.69 2.85 13.40
CA VAL A 41 3.70 3.57 12.62
C VAL A 41 3.87 5.02 13.07
N GLY A 42 2.88 5.56 13.79
CA GLY A 42 2.89 6.93 14.34
C GLY A 42 1.91 7.90 13.67
N ALA A 43 1.07 7.43 12.75
CA ALA A 43 0.02 8.21 12.10
C ALA A 43 -1.34 8.07 12.82
N LEU A 44 -2.36 8.79 12.38
CA LEU A 44 -3.71 8.79 12.96
C LEU A 44 -4.70 8.18 11.95
N PRO A 45 -5.45 7.11 12.30
CA PRO A 45 -6.43 6.52 11.40
C PRO A 45 -7.81 7.18 11.53
N VAL A 46 -8.54 7.27 10.41
CA VAL A 46 -9.98 7.49 10.40
C VAL A 46 -10.65 6.58 9.38
N MET A 47 -11.72 5.87 9.82
CA MET A 47 -12.49 4.92 9.00
C MET A 47 -13.86 5.52 8.65
N ALA A 48 -13.86 6.67 7.97
CA ALA A 48 -15.06 7.35 7.54
C ALA A 48 -15.44 6.90 6.12
N HIS A 49 -16.64 6.37 5.93
CA HIS A 49 -17.11 5.85 4.65
C HIS A 49 -18.55 6.27 4.30
N ALA A 50 -19.23 6.99 5.20
CA ALA A 50 -20.54 7.56 4.90
C ALA A 50 -20.42 8.65 3.83
N ILE A 51 -21.23 8.57 2.78
CA ILE A 51 -21.14 9.47 1.61
C ILE A 51 -21.32 10.94 1.97
N GLU A 52 -22.03 11.21 3.08
CA GLU A 52 -22.31 12.55 3.59
C GLU A 52 -21.08 13.23 4.21
N GLU A 53 -20.09 12.45 4.68
CA GLU A 53 -18.92 12.99 5.39
C GLU A 53 -17.58 12.80 4.66
N VAL A 54 -17.48 11.86 3.72
CA VAL A 54 -16.17 11.47 3.13
C VAL A 54 -15.43 12.63 2.47
N ALA A 55 -16.15 13.60 1.88
CA ALA A 55 -15.54 14.77 1.24
C ALA A 55 -14.96 15.74 2.26
N GLU A 56 -15.60 15.92 3.41
CA GLU A 56 -15.10 16.74 4.50
C GLU A 56 -13.91 16.06 5.16
N MET A 57 -14.05 14.77 5.49
CA MET A 57 -13.03 13.99 6.16
C MET A 57 -11.72 13.92 5.38
N VAL A 58 -11.78 13.66 4.08
CA VAL A 58 -10.56 13.60 3.25
C VAL A 58 -9.88 14.96 3.13
N GLY A 59 -10.63 16.06 3.28
CA GLY A 59 -10.07 17.41 3.30
C GLY A 59 -9.15 17.70 4.49
N LEU A 60 -9.21 16.87 5.54
CA LEU A 60 -8.36 16.93 6.75
C LEU A 60 -7.23 15.91 6.70
N ALA A 61 -7.25 14.97 5.76
CA ALA A 61 -6.30 13.87 5.69
C ALA A 61 -5.00 14.23 4.97
N GLY A 62 -3.90 13.61 5.42
CA GLY A 62 -2.60 13.63 4.73
C GLY A 62 -2.53 12.61 3.59
N ALA A 63 -3.33 11.53 3.63
CA ALA A 63 -3.47 10.55 2.55
C ALA A 63 -4.83 9.85 2.61
N LEU A 64 -5.29 9.34 1.46
CA LEU A 64 -6.51 8.54 1.32
C LEU A 64 -6.17 7.12 0.86
N VAL A 65 -6.67 6.12 1.59
CA VAL A 65 -6.61 4.70 1.20
C VAL A 65 -7.95 4.27 0.64
N LEU A 66 -7.94 3.72 -0.58
CA LEU A 66 -9.10 3.10 -1.22
C LEU A 66 -8.86 1.59 -1.37
N ASN A 67 -9.72 0.78 -0.73
CA ASN A 67 -9.61 -0.68 -0.73
C ASN A 67 -11.00 -1.33 -0.91
N PRO A 68 -11.39 -1.69 -2.14
CA PRO A 68 -12.70 -2.26 -2.44
C PRO A 68 -12.80 -3.77 -2.15
N GLY A 69 -12.23 -4.25 -1.03
CA GLY A 69 -12.21 -5.67 -0.67
C GLY A 69 -13.58 -6.26 -0.28
N THR A 70 -14.48 -5.45 0.29
CA THR A 70 -15.89 -5.82 0.59
C THR A 70 -16.83 -4.76 0.03
N LEU A 71 -16.77 -4.55 -1.27
CA LEU A 71 -17.44 -3.46 -1.96
C LEU A 71 -18.96 -3.62 -2.02
N THR A 72 -19.67 -2.49 -1.86
CA THR A 72 -21.07 -2.29 -2.18
C THR A 72 -21.20 -1.07 -3.11
N PRO A 73 -22.32 -0.87 -3.83
CA PRO A 73 -22.50 0.31 -4.66
C PRO A 73 -22.25 1.63 -3.90
N ASP A 74 -22.82 1.78 -2.71
CA ASP A 74 -22.68 2.99 -1.89
C ASP A 74 -21.22 3.21 -1.45
N TRP A 75 -20.51 2.12 -1.12
CA TRP A 75 -19.10 2.19 -0.75
C TRP A 75 -18.22 2.67 -1.90
N VAL A 76 -18.52 2.21 -3.12
CA VAL A 76 -17.81 2.63 -4.34
C VAL A 76 -18.09 4.11 -4.65
N GLU A 77 -19.32 4.57 -4.50
CA GLU A 77 -19.63 6.01 -4.68
C GLU A 77 -18.94 6.87 -3.62
N SER A 78 -18.89 6.42 -2.36
CA SER A 78 -18.12 7.11 -1.31
C SER A 78 -16.63 7.21 -1.66
N MET A 79 -16.02 6.14 -2.21
CA MET A 79 -14.65 6.16 -2.70
C MET A 79 -14.43 7.20 -3.80
N LEU A 80 -15.39 7.32 -4.75
CA LEU A 80 -15.30 8.28 -5.84
C LEU A 80 -15.46 9.71 -5.34
N VAL A 81 -16.41 9.98 -4.43
CA VAL A 81 -16.62 11.31 -3.82
C VAL A 81 -15.38 11.74 -3.05
N ALA A 82 -14.86 10.88 -2.15
CA ALA A 82 -13.64 11.15 -1.41
C ALA A 82 -12.43 11.32 -2.34
N GLY A 83 -12.30 10.46 -3.36
CA GLY A 83 -11.18 10.50 -4.31
C GLY A 83 -11.14 11.77 -5.14
N ARG A 84 -12.29 12.24 -5.66
CA ARG A 84 -12.35 13.53 -6.38
C ARG A 84 -11.95 14.68 -5.46
N ARG A 85 -12.44 14.67 -4.23
CA ARG A 85 -12.09 15.71 -3.25
C ARG A 85 -10.59 15.63 -2.86
N ALA A 86 -10.02 14.43 -2.72
CA ALA A 86 -8.59 14.25 -2.51
C ALA A 86 -7.77 14.85 -3.67
N ASN A 87 -8.17 14.60 -4.92
CA ASN A 87 -7.50 15.16 -6.10
C ASN A 87 -7.56 16.69 -6.13
N GLU A 88 -8.72 17.30 -5.81
CA GLU A 88 -8.88 18.76 -5.70
C GLU A 88 -7.96 19.38 -4.63
N ARG A 89 -7.71 18.64 -3.55
CA ARG A 89 -6.91 19.10 -2.40
C ARG A 89 -5.43 18.72 -2.51
N GLY A 90 -5.04 17.94 -3.52
CA GLY A 90 -3.68 17.42 -3.65
C GLY A 90 -3.33 16.37 -2.60
N VAL A 91 -4.34 15.72 -1.99
CA VAL A 91 -4.15 14.61 -1.04
C VAL A 91 -3.82 13.34 -1.84
N PRO A 92 -2.67 12.66 -1.58
CA PRO A 92 -2.32 11.46 -2.30
C PRO A 92 -3.29 10.32 -2.02
N ILE A 93 -3.68 9.61 -3.10
CA ILE A 93 -4.56 8.43 -3.02
C ILE A 93 -3.72 7.18 -3.22
N VAL A 94 -3.84 6.22 -2.30
CA VAL A 94 -3.26 4.88 -2.43
C VAL A 94 -4.38 3.88 -2.66
N LEU A 95 -4.37 3.22 -3.81
CA LEU A 95 -5.35 2.20 -4.19
C LEU A 95 -4.78 0.81 -3.94
N ASP A 96 -5.54 0.00 -3.19
CA ASP A 96 -5.33 -1.44 -3.03
C ASP A 96 -6.43 -2.19 -3.82
N PRO A 97 -6.17 -2.68 -5.04
CA PRO A 97 -7.19 -3.21 -5.94
C PRO A 97 -7.61 -4.64 -5.59
N VAL A 98 -7.98 -4.87 -4.33
CA VAL A 98 -8.24 -6.20 -3.75
C VAL A 98 -9.19 -7.02 -4.60
N GLY A 99 -8.68 -8.16 -5.07
CA GLY A 99 -9.43 -9.15 -5.84
C GLY A 99 -9.70 -8.74 -7.29
N ALA A 100 -9.02 -7.74 -7.84
CA ALA A 100 -9.01 -7.50 -9.28
C ALA A 100 -8.56 -8.79 -10.01
N GLY A 101 -9.30 -9.21 -11.03
CA GLY A 101 -9.12 -10.49 -11.72
C GLY A 101 -9.95 -11.64 -11.15
N ALA A 102 -10.43 -11.58 -9.91
CA ALA A 102 -11.24 -12.65 -9.32
C ALA A 102 -12.71 -12.63 -9.77
N THR A 103 -13.30 -11.44 -9.93
CA THR A 103 -14.66 -11.26 -10.44
C THR A 103 -14.75 -10.05 -11.35
N THR A 104 -15.73 -10.05 -12.24
CA THR A 104 -16.00 -8.90 -13.12
C THR A 104 -16.29 -7.65 -12.33
N LEU A 105 -17.10 -7.73 -11.27
CA LEU A 105 -17.44 -6.58 -10.43
C LEU A 105 -16.18 -5.93 -9.82
N ARG A 106 -15.29 -6.73 -9.22
CA ARG A 106 -14.05 -6.23 -8.60
C ARG A 106 -13.13 -5.57 -9.62
N THR A 107 -12.93 -6.25 -10.76
CA THR A 107 -12.07 -5.73 -11.84
C THR A 107 -12.63 -4.42 -12.39
N GLN A 108 -13.92 -4.36 -12.72
CA GLN A 108 -14.55 -3.17 -13.28
C GLN A 108 -14.59 -2.00 -12.28
N THR A 109 -14.79 -2.28 -10.99
CA THR A 109 -14.73 -1.24 -9.95
C THR A 109 -13.33 -0.63 -9.85
N ASN A 110 -12.29 -1.46 -9.80
CA ASN A 110 -10.91 -0.95 -9.73
C ASN A 110 -10.51 -0.18 -11.00
N LEU A 111 -10.91 -0.66 -12.19
CA LEU A 111 -10.71 0.07 -13.45
C LEU A 111 -11.50 1.39 -13.49
N ARG A 112 -12.70 1.45 -12.88
CA ARG A 112 -13.47 2.68 -12.74
C ARG A 112 -12.76 3.69 -11.85
N LEU A 113 -12.25 3.28 -10.69
CA LEU A 113 -11.47 4.12 -9.79
C LEU A 113 -10.23 4.68 -10.49
N LEU A 114 -9.48 3.85 -11.22
CA LEU A 114 -8.29 4.25 -11.98
C LEU A 114 -8.61 5.20 -13.15
N ARG A 115 -9.81 5.14 -13.71
CA ARG A 115 -10.25 6.01 -14.81
C ARG A 115 -10.75 7.37 -14.33
N GLU A 116 -11.47 7.39 -13.19
CA GLU A 116 -12.16 8.58 -12.71
C GLU A 116 -11.33 9.40 -11.70
N LEU A 117 -10.27 8.82 -11.12
CA LEU A 117 -9.42 9.44 -10.11
C LEU A 117 -7.95 9.48 -10.55
N HIS A 118 -7.24 10.53 -10.15
CA HIS A 118 -5.78 10.52 -10.18
C HIS A 118 -5.26 9.80 -8.94
N ILE A 119 -4.80 8.57 -9.13
CA ILE A 119 -4.24 7.71 -8.08
C ILE A 119 -2.73 7.93 -8.01
N ALA A 120 -2.21 8.29 -6.85
CA ALA A 120 -0.78 8.50 -6.66
C ALA A 120 0.00 7.16 -6.66
N ILE A 121 -0.53 6.15 -5.99
CA ILE A 121 0.11 4.84 -5.87
C ILE A 121 -0.94 3.73 -5.98
N VAL A 122 -0.70 2.75 -6.84
CA VAL A 122 -1.46 1.48 -6.91
C VAL A 122 -0.58 0.38 -6.35
N ARG A 123 -1.04 -0.30 -5.30
CA ARG A 123 -0.33 -1.44 -4.72
C ARG A 123 -1.18 -2.70 -4.82
N GLY A 124 -0.70 -3.73 -5.46
CA GLY A 124 -1.38 -5.03 -5.55
C GLY A 124 -0.41 -6.20 -5.62
N ASN A 125 -0.93 -7.42 -5.53
CA ASN A 125 -0.14 -8.60 -5.86
C ASN A 125 -0.01 -8.75 -7.39
N SER A 126 0.85 -9.66 -7.83
CA SER A 126 1.15 -9.90 -9.24
C SER A 126 -0.10 -10.25 -10.08
N GLY A 127 -1.08 -10.97 -9.51
CA GLY A 127 -2.32 -11.31 -10.20
C GLY A 127 -3.26 -10.10 -10.37
N GLU A 128 -3.40 -9.30 -9.31
CA GLU A 128 -4.24 -8.09 -9.31
C GLU A 128 -3.73 -7.04 -10.31
N ILE A 129 -2.44 -6.75 -10.26
CA ILE A 129 -1.82 -5.80 -11.20
C ILE A 129 -1.84 -6.35 -12.63
N GLY A 130 -1.60 -7.65 -12.82
CA GLY A 130 -1.73 -8.31 -14.12
C GLY A 130 -3.14 -8.18 -14.72
N ALA A 131 -4.18 -8.33 -13.91
CA ALA A 131 -5.56 -8.15 -14.34
C ALA A 131 -5.89 -6.69 -14.71
N LEU A 132 -5.32 -5.71 -14.02
CA LEU A 132 -5.53 -4.28 -14.31
C LEU A 132 -4.76 -3.80 -15.55
N SER A 133 -3.59 -4.37 -15.82
CA SER A 133 -2.75 -4.01 -16.96
C SER A 133 -3.16 -4.73 -18.27
N GLY A 134 -4.07 -5.71 -18.19
CA GLY A 134 -4.38 -6.59 -19.34
C GLY A 134 -3.27 -7.57 -19.70
N ALA A 135 -2.18 -7.64 -18.91
CA ALA A 135 -1.06 -8.56 -19.13
C ALA A 135 -1.38 -10.03 -18.75
N GLY A 136 -2.59 -10.28 -18.26
CA GLY A 136 -3.01 -11.55 -17.70
C GLY A 136 -2.60 -11.71 -16.23
N GLY A 137 -3.19 -12.68 -15.59
CA GLY A 137 -3.00 -13.03 -14.19
C GLY A 137 -4.22 -13.78 -13.69
N VAL A 138 -4.00 -14.75 -12.82
CA VAL A 138 -5.09 -15.55 -12.24
C VAL A 138 -5.14 -15.30 -10.75
N VAL A 139 -6.29 -14.81 -10.28
CA VAL A 139 -6.56 -14.54 -8.87
C VAL A 139 -7.65 -15.50 -8.40
N LYS A 140 -7.40 -16.20 -7.30
CA LYS A 140 -8.40 -17.03 -6.63
C LYS A 140 -8.74 -16.38 -5.29
N GLY A 141 -9.94 -15.80 -5.21
CA GLY A 141 -10.32 -14.98 -4.07
C GLY A 141 -9.52 -13.68 -4.02
N VAL A 142 -8.52 -13.59 -3.15
CA VAL A 142 -7.58 -12.47 -3.01
C VAL A 142 -6.12 -12.90 -3.15
N GLU A 143 -5.89 -14.18 -3.49
CA GLU A 143 -4.55 -14.76 -3.67
C GLU A 143 -4.21 -14.85 -5.15
N SER A 144 -2.98 -14.45 -5.51
CA SER A 144 -2.44 -14.65 -6.86
C SER A 144 -2.08 -16.12 -7.04
N VAL A 145 -2.68 -16.79 -8.03
CA VAL A 145 -2.38 -18.19 -8.40
C VAL A 145 -1.33 -18.24 -9.50
N GLU A 146 -1.46 -17.35 -10.49
CA GLU A 146 -0.45 -17.13 -11.52
C GLU A 146 -0.13 -15.64 -11.60
N GLY A 147 1.13 -15.30 -11.43
CA GLY A 147 1.63 -13.94 -11.52
C GLY A 147 2.05 -13.55 -12.93
N VAL A 148 2.37 -12.28 -13.12
CA VAL A 148 2.96 -11.78 -14.36
C VAL A 148 4.39 -12.31 -14.51
N ARG A 149 4.80 -12.62 -15.76
CA ARG A 149 6.14 -13.17 -16.05
C ARG A 149 7.25 -12.16 -15.82
N ASP A 150 6.99 -10.89 -16.11
CA ASP A 150 7.94 -9.79 -15.94
C ASP A 150 7.27 -8.66 -15.14
N PRO A 151 7.43 -8.67 -13.81
CA PRO A 151 6.86 -7.64 -12.96
C PRO A 151 7.41 -6.23 -13.22
N ILE A 152 8.66 -6.12 -13.67
CA ILE A 152 9.29 -4.82 -13.97
C ILE A 152 8.61 -4.20 -15.18
N ALA A 153 8.50 -4.95 -16.29
CA ALA A 153 7.86 -4.46 -17.50
C ALA A 153 6.38 -4.09 -17.25
N VAL A 154 5.64 -4.91 -16.51
CA VAL A 154 4.23 -4.66 -16.20
C VAL A 154 4.06 -3.44 -15.30
N ALA A 155 4.86 -3.31 -14.23
CA ALA A 155 4.80 -2.14 -13.35
C ALA A 155 5.09 -0.86 -14.11
N ARG A 156 6.13 -0.84 -14.96
CA ARG A 156 6.48 0.32 -15.79
C ARG A 156 5.39 0.69 -16.77
N ALA A 157 4.88 -0.28 -17.52
CA ALA A 157 3.86 -0.04 -18.54
C ALA A 157 2.57 0.54 -17.92
N LEU A 158 2.08 -0.05 -16.83
CA LEU A 158 0.89 0.45 -16.15
C LEU A 158 1.12 1.82 -15.51
N ALA A 159 2.32 2.05 -14.93
CA ALA A 159 2.68 3.34 -14.35
C ALA A 159 2.72 4.44 -15.42
N GLN A 160 3.30 4.19 -16.58
CA GLN A 160 3.32 5.11 -17.72
C GLN A 160 1.92 5.39 -18.27
N GLU A 161 1.12 4.33 -18.45
CA GLU A 161 -0.25 4.44 -18.99
C GLU A 161 -1.15 5.31 -18.10
N ARG A 162 -1.01 5.16 -16.77
CA ARG A 162 -1.92 5.79 -15.80
C ARG A 162 -1.36 7.05 -15.14
N GLY A 163 -0.08 7.36 -15.32
CA GLY A 163 0.58 8.46 -14.63
C GLY A 163 0.60 8.27 -13.10
N THR A 164 0.87 7.04 -12.64
CA THR A 164 0.84 6.61 -11.23
C THR A 164 2.11 5.87 -10.87
N VAL A 165 2.35 5.64 -9.58
CA VAL A 165 3.32 4.65 -9.12
C VAL A 165 2.63 3.30 -8.97
N VAL A 166 3.24 2.25 -9.49
CA VAL A 166 2.74 0.87 -9.36
C VAL A 166 3.70 0.06 -8.50
N ALA A 167 3.18 -0.54 -7.43
CA ALA A 167 3.90 -1.43 -6.53
C ALA A 167 3.32 -2.85 -6.64
N ILE A 168 4.08 -3.77 -7.22
CA ILE A 168 3.75 -5.20 -7.30
C ILE A 168 4.43 -5.91 -6.15
N THR A 169 3.63 -6.44 -5.21
CA THR A 169 4.17 -7.15 -4.06
C THR A 169 4.39 -8.63 -4.32
N GLY A 170 5.51 -9.17 -3.78
CA GLY A 170 5.94 -10.55 -3.97
C GLY A 170 7.11 -10.93 -3.07
N LYS A 171 7.92 -11.90 -3.50
CA LYS A 171 9.17 -12.23 -2.79
C LYS A 171 10.16 -11.06 -2.81
N ARG A 172 10.26 -10.37 -3.94
CA ARG A 172 10.79 -9.02 -4.10
C ARG A 172 9.62 -8.14 -4.51
N ASP A 173 9.41 -7.05 -3.83
CA ASP A 173 8.46 -6.05 -4.31
C ASP A 173 9.11 -5.23 -5.41
N VAL A 174 8.35 -4.94 -6.47
CA VAL A 174 8.79 -4.15 -7.63
C VAL A 174 7.95 -2.89 -7.69
N ILE A 175 8.58 -1.72 -7.68
CA ILE A 175 7.91 -0.43 -7.63
C ILE A 175 8.40 0.42 -8.79
N SER A 176 7.49 0.99 -9.59
CA SER A 176 7.85 1.85 -10.72
C SER A 176 6.95 3.07 -10.84
N ASP A 177 7.54 4.20 -11.23
CA ASP A 177 6.84 5.41 -11.68
C ASP A 177 6.76 5.50 -13.22
N GLY A 178 7.16 4.43 -13.91
CA GLY A 178 7.25 4.36 -15.37
C GLY A 178 8.64 4.70 -15.92
N GLN A 179 9.48 5.40 -15.17
CA GLN A 179 10.86 5.74 -15.53
C GLN A 179 11.86 5.02 -14.63
N ARG A 180 11.74 5.22 -13.33
CA ARG A 180 12.56 4.57 -12.29
C ARG A 180 11.91 3.26 -11.85
N VAL A 181 12.74 2.31 -11.45
CA VAL A 181 12.29 1.05 -10.85
C VAL A 181 13.07 0.79 -9.57
N LEU A 182 12.36 0.57 -8.48
CA LEU A 182 12.92 0.15 -7.21
C LEU A 182 12.50 -1.27 -6.88
N GLY A 183 13.38 -2.01 -6.24
CA GLY A 183 13.11 -3.31 -5.62
C GLY A 183 13.16 -3.20 -4.11
N VAL A 184 12.29 -3.90 -3.41
CA VAL A 184 12.34 -4.06 -1.96
C VAL A 184 12.46 -5.54 -1.63
N ASP A 185 13.53 -5.91 -0.90
CA ASP A 185 13.82 -7.31 -0.52
C ASP A 185 13.49 -7.60 0.96
N ASN A 186 12.90 -6.65 1.68
CA ASN A 186 12.41 -6.88 3.03
C ASN A 186 11.07 -7.63 3.00
N GLY A 187 10.92 -8.57 3.92
CA GLY A 187 9.69 -9.32 4.09
C GLY A 187 9.92 -10.70 4.68
N HIS A 188 8.86 -11.34 5.13
CA HIS A 188 8.91 -12.68 5.67
C HIS A 188 7.72 -13.51 5.20
N ILE A 189 7.95 -14.81 4.93
CA ILE A 189 6.93 -15.72 4.40
C ILE A 189 5.69 -15.82 5.32
N TRP A 190 5.83 -15.62 6.62
CA TRP A 190 4.70 -15.64 7.54
C TRP A 190 3.67 -14.52 7.32
N LEU A 191 3.99 -13.49 6.55
CA LEU A 191 2.98 -12.52 6.09
C LEU A 191 1.87 -13.18 5.28
N THR A 192 2.12 -14.31 4.63
CA THR A 192 1.12 -15.10 3.89
C THR A 192 0.21 -15.92 4.80
N THR A 193 0.51 -16.03 6.08
CA THR A 193 -0.26 -16.83 7.06
C THR A 193 -1.27 -16.01 7.86
N ILE A 194 -1.33 -14.70 7.62
CA ILE A 194 -2.23 -13.77 8.31
C ILE A 194 -3.02 -13.01 7.25
N THR A 195 -4.36 -12.99 7.40
CA THR A 195 -5.20 -12.19 6.51
C THR A 195 -4.96 -10.69 6.70
N GLY A 196 -5.05 -9.92 5.62
CA GLY A 196 -4.98 -8.47 5.66
C GLY A 196 -3.57 -7.86 5.65
N THR A 197 -2.51 -8.66 5.60
CA THR A 197 -1.12 -8.14 5.54
C THR A 197 -0.87 -7.28 4.30
N GLY A 198 -1.50 -7.60 3.17
CA GLY A 198 -1.50 -6.74 2.00
C GLY A 198 -2.12 -5.38 2.28
N CYS A 199 -3.30 -5.36 2.88
CA CYS A 199 -3.99 -4.11 3.23
C CYS A 199 -3.20 -3.29 4.28
N MET A 200 -2.53 -3.97 5.23
CA MET A 200 -1.61 -3.32 6.18
C MET A 200 -0.41 -2.69 5.45
N ALA A 201 0.17 -3.38 4.46
CA ALA A 201 1.25 -2.83 3.64
C ALA A 201 0.79 -1.58 2.86
N THR A 202 -0.42 -1.61 2.28
CA THR A 202 -1.03 -0.43 1.64
C THR A 202 -1.21 0.74 2.64
N THR A 203 -1.60 0.44 3.87
CA THR A 203 -1.69 1.43 4.96
C THR A 203 -0.34 2.04 5.28
N MET A 204 0.72 1.24 5.35
CA MET A 204 2.08 1.73 5.55
C MET A 204 2.50 2.67 4.41
N ILE A 205 2.25 2.30 3.16
CA ILE A 205 2.50 3.17 1.99
C ILE A 205 1.76 4.50 2.14
N ALA A 206 0.50 4.49 2.56
CA ALA A 206 -0.28 5.72 2.75
C ALA A 206 0.29 6.62 3.84
N ALA A 207 0.77 6.05 4.96
CA ALA A 207 1.43 6.81 6.01
C ALA A 207 2.71 7.50 5.49
N PHE A 208 3.50 6.80 4.66
CA PHE A 208 4.68 7.40 4.02
C PHE A 208 4.29 8.45 2.98
N ALA A 209 3.28 8.21 2.15
CA ALA A 209 2.80 9.15 1.13
C ALA A 209 2.24 10.45 1.72
N ALA A 210 1.81 10.43 2.97
CA ALA A 210 1.34 11.63 3.67
C ALA A 210 2.47 12.63 3.98
N VAL A 211 3.73 12.17 4.06
CA VAL A 211 4.89 13.00 4.45
C VAL A 211 6.00 13.02 3.39
N GLU A 212 6.02 12.07 2.45
CA GLU A 212 7.02 11.98 1.38
C GLU A 212 6.39 12.41 0.04
N ARG A 213 7.00 13.40 -0.60
CA ARG A 213 6.48 13.99 -1.84
C ARG A 213 6.75 13.15 -3.09
N ASP A 214 7.78 12.29 -3.05
CA ASP A 214 8.06 11.34 -4.13
C ASP A 214 7.27 10.05 -3.88
N PRO A 215 6.19 9.77 -4.67
CA PRO A 215 5.36 8.60 -4.46
C PRO A 215 6.11 7.27 -4.63
N LEU A 216 7.20 7.25 -5.43
CA LEU A 216 8.04 6.07 -5.60
C LEU A 216 8.77 5.75 -4.30
N LEU A 217 9.35 6.77 -3.66
CA LEU A 217 10.02 6.61 -2.36
C LEU A 217 9.04 6.33 -1.23
N ALA A 218 7.86 6.94 -1.25
CA ALA A 218 6.80 6.65 -0.30
C ALA A 218 6.37 5.17 -0.35
N ALA A 219 6.19 4.62 -1.56
CA ALA A 219 5.85 3.21 -1.74
C ALA A 219 6.99 2.29 -1.27
N ALA A 220 8.24 2.58 -1.64
CA ALA A 220 9.40 1.80 -1.22
C ALA A 220 9.59 1.85 0.31
N GLY A 221 9.47 3.04 0.91
CA GLY A 221 9.59 3.23 2.36
C GLY A 221 8.53 2.47 3.14
N GLY A 222 7.26 2.55 2.72
CA GLY A 222 6.16 1.81 3.35
C GLY A 222 6.34 0.29 3.30
N LEU A 223 6.72 -0.25 2.14
CA LEU A 223 6.97 -1.69 1.96
C LEU A 223 8.21 -2.16 2.72
N ALA A 224 9.32 -1.43 2.66
CA ALA A 224 10.54 -1.79 3.37
C ALA A 224 10.35 -1.75 4.90
N CYS A 225 9.65 -0.73 5.41
CA CYS A 225 9.35 -0.61 6.84
C CYS A 225 8.48 -1.78 7.34
N PHE A 226 7.42 -2.11 6.60
CA PHE A 226 6.53 -3.24 6.92
C PHE A 226 7.26 -4.58 6.83
N GLY A 227 8.04 -4.77 5.75
CA GLY A 227 8.81 -5.98 5.53
C GLY A 227 9.90 -6.20 6.59
N LEU A 228 10.63 -5.16 6.98
CA LEU A 228 11.63 -5.25 8.05
C LEU A 228 10.98 -5.56 9.40
N ALA A 229 9.87 -4.90 9.73
CA ALA A 229 9.12 -5.20 10.94
C ALA A 229 8.67 -6.68 10.96
N ALA A 230 8.27 -7.23 9.81
CA ALA A 230 7.90 -8.65 9.69
C ALA A 230 9.08 -9.60 9.92
N GLU A 231 10.28 -9.26 9.45
CA GLU A 231 11.49 -10.05 9.71
C GLU A 231 11.84 -10.07 11.20
N LEU A 232 11.81 -8.89 11.83
CA LEU A 232 12.08 -8.76 13.26
C LEU A 232 11.01 -9.47 14.12
N ALA A 233 9.75 -9.45 13.69
CA ALA A 233 8.66 -10.14 14.33
C ALA A 233 8.79 -11.66 14.24
N ALA A 234 9.18 -12.17 13.07
CA ALA A 234 9.37 -13.61 12.86
C ALA A 234 10.44 -14.21 13.77
N ALA A 235 11.49 -13.45 14.07
CA ALA A 235 12.53 -13.89 15.00
C ALA A 235 12.06 -14.05 16.45
N LYS A 236 10.89 -13.47 16.80
CA LYS A 236 10.31 -13.50 18.16
C LYS A 236 9.05 -14.36 18.26
N ALA A 237 8.52 -14.80 17.14
CA ALA A 237 7.23 -15.49 17.08
C ALA A 237 7.40 -17.01 17.05
N HIS A 238 6.36 -17.74 17.50
CA HIS A 238 6.30 -19.19 17.50
C HIS A 238 5.19 -19.75 16.60
N GLY A 239 4.40 -18.87 15.97
CA GLY A 239 3.30 -19.22 15.08
C GLY A 239 2.55 -17.97 14.59
N PRO A 240 1.52 -18.11 13.71
CA PRO A 240 0.85 -16.98 13.09
C PRO A 240 0.26 -15.96 14.07
N ALA A 241 -0.34 -16.42 15.17
CA ALA A 241 -0.95 -15.51 16.16
C ALA A 241 0.11 -14.67 16.89
N SER A 242 1.17 -15.30 17.42
CA SER A 242 2.27 -14.57 18.07
C SER A 242 3.05 -13.73 17.07
N PHE A 243 3.14 -14.15 15.80
CA PHE A 243 3.74 -13.34 14.75
C PHE A 243 2.94 -12.05 14.48
N LYS A 244 1.60 -12.13 14.41
CA LYS A 244 0.76 -10.93 14.24
C LYS A 244 0.95 -9.92 15.37
N LEU A 245 0.97 -10.38 16.61
CA LEU A 245 1.21 -9.52 17.76
C LEU A 245 2.62 -8.91 17.71
N ALA A 246 3.62 -9.75 17.47
CA ALA A 246 5.00 -9.29 17.35
C ALA A 246 5.19 -8.30 16.18
N LEU A 247 4.47 -8.46 15.05
CA LEU A 247 4.52 -7.54 13.93
C LEU A 247 4.05 -6.13 14.35
N PHE A 248 2.96 -6.03 15.09
CA PHE A 248 2.47 -4.76 15.62
C PHE A 248 3.47 -4.12 16.57
N ASP A 249 4.06 -4.90 17.47
CA ASP A 249 5.12 -4.44 18.38
C ASP A 249 6.36 -3.96 17.61
N GLN A 250 6.76 -4.67 16.54
CA GLN A 250 7.93 -4.26 15.76
C GLN A 250 7.67 -2.99 14.94
N ILE A 251 6.49 -2.80 14.36
CA ILE A 251 6.14 -1.54 13.68
C ILE A 251 6.25 -0.36 14.64
N TYR A 252 5.74 -0.51 15.87
CA TYR A 252 5.79 0.53 16.90
C TYR A 252 7.21 0.84 17.38
N ASN A 253 8.01 -0.21 17.62
CA ASN A 253 9.34 -0.07 18.22
C ASN A 253 10.47 0.20 17.21
N LEU A 254 10.25 0.00 15.90
CA LEU A 254 11.27 0.18 14.87
C LEU A 254 11.75 1.64 14.85
N THR A 255 13.02 1.89 15.21
CA THR A 255 13.58 3.23 15.14
C THR A 255 14.00 3.62 13.73
N PRO A 256 14.06 4.92 13.38
CA PRO A 256 14.56 5.37 12.09
C PRO A 256 15.97 4.86 11.78
N GLU A 257 16.85 4.79 12.77
CA GLU A 257 18.22 4.29 12.63
C GLU A 257 18.23 2.80 12.29
N GLN A 258 17.49 1.99 13.03
CA GLN A 258 17.32 0.56 12.74
C GLN A 258 16.70 0.35 11.36
N PHE A 259 15.75 1.20 10.98
CA PHE A 259 15.12 1.13 9.65
C PHE A 259 16.12 1.46 8.54
N ALA A 260 16.91 2.52 8.68
CA ALA A 260 17.95 2.88 7.71
C ALA A 260 19.01 1.77 7.53
N GLU A 261 19.39 1.08 8.61
CA GLU A 261 20.36 -0.02 8.58
C GLU A 261 19.78 -1.30 7.97
N GLY A 262 18.51 -1.62 8.29
CA GLY A 262 17.86 -2.87 7.92
C GLY A 262 17.09 -2.84 6.59
N ALA A 263 16.80 -1.66 6.03
CA ALA A 263 16.10 -1.53 4.76
C ALA A 263 16.94 -2.05 3.59
N ARG A 264 16.30 -2.84 2.72
CA ARG A 264 16.91 -3.39 1.51
C ARG A 264 16.18 -2.87 0.27
N VAL A 265 16.36 -1.58 0.01
CA VAL A 265 15.84 -0.88 -1.17
C VAL A 265 16.93 -0.77 -2.22
N LEU A 266 16.65 -1.20 -3.43
CA LEU A 266 17.58 -1.31 -4.55
C LEU A 266 17.02 -0.57 -5.77
N GLU A 267 17.86 0.16 -6.50
CA GLU A 267 17.53 0.56 -7.86
C GLU A 267 17.67 -0.66 -8.78
N LEU A 268 16.63 -0.90 -9.58
CA LEU A 268 16.65 -1.97 -10.57
C LEU A 268 16.82 -1.37 -11.96
N GLU A 269 17.78 -1.90 -12.71
CA GLU A 269 17.94 -1.50 -14.11
C GLU A 269 16.72 -1.93 -14.91
N PRO A 270 16.20 -1.07 -15.81
CA PRO A 270 15.15 -1.50 -16.73
C PRO A 270 15.72 -2.58 -17.65
N ALA A 271 15.02 -3.74 -17.68
CA ALA A 271 15.37 -4.84 -18.57
C ALA A 271 15.23 -4.43 -20.05
#